data_066b11e02bfefb9763fd4863965109b2
#
_entry.id   066b11e02bfefb9763fd4863965109b2
#
_cell.length_a   1.000
_cell.length_b   1.000
_cell.length_c   1.000
_cell.angle_alpha   90.00
_cell.angle_beta   90.00
_cell.angle_gamma   90.00
#
_symmetry.space_group_name_H-M   'P 1'
#
loop_
_entity.id
_entity.type
_entity.pdbx_description
1 polymer ?
#
loop_
_entity_poly.entity_id
_entity_poly.type
_entity_poly.pdbx_seq_one_letter_code
_entity_poly.pdbx_strand_id
1 'polypeptide(L)'
;MKLSLAQNICRLRKQNGLTQERLAEALGVTFAAVSKWERGVATPDLGLMAELASLFSVSLDALAGFELQQSSAEALARRLLHLQREKRFGEA
;
A
#
# COMPACT_ATOMS: atom_id res chain seq x y z
N MET A 1 12.91 -5.05 -8.59
CA MET A 1 11.86 -5.01 -7.69
C MET A 1 10.54 -5.14 -8.33
N LYS A 2 9.59 -5.79 -7.75
CA LYS A 2 8.35 -5.98 -8.33
C LYS A 2 7.29 -5.42 -7.47
N LEU A 3 6.39 -4.71 -7.99
CA LEU A 3 5.27 -4.18 -7.26
C LEU A 3 4.16 -5.20 -7.27
N SER A 4 3.57 -5.43 -6.12
CA SER A 4 2.50 -6.37 -5.99
C SER A 4 1.19 -5.67 -5.72
N LEU A 5 1.03 -4.48 -6.24
CA LEU A 5 -0.15 -3.67 -5.95
C LEU A 5 -1.44 -4.40 -6.28
N ALA A 6 -1.52 -4.99 -7.45
CA ALA A 6 -2.75 -5.65 -7.87
C ALA A 6 -3.12 -6.78 -6.91
N GLN A 7 -2.14 -7.58 -6.54
CA GLN A 7 -2.40 -8.67 -5.65
C GLN A 7 -2.76 -8.17 -4.26
N ASN A 8 -2.12 -7.11 -3.83
CA ASN A 8 -2.38 -6.58 -2.49
C ASN A 8 -3.76 -5.97 -2.40
N ILE A 9 -4.21 -5.28 -3.44
CA ILE A 9 -5.55 -4.72 -3.42
C ILE A 9 -6.56 -5.87 -3.32
N CYS A 10 -6.37 -6.91 -4.11
CA CYS A 10 -7.28 -8.03 -4.08
C CYS A 10 -7.27 -8.72 -2.72
N ARG A 11 -6.10 -8.96 -2.18
CA ARG A 11 -5.99 -9.64 -0.90
C ARG A 11 -6.60 -8.83 0.23
N LEU A 12 -6.29 -7.54 0.29
CA LEU A 12 -6.80 -6.71 1.35
C LEU A 12 -8.31 -6.53 1.24
N ARG A 13 -8.80 -6.43 0.01
CA ARG A 13 -10.22 -6.34 -0.20
C ARG A 13 -10.92 -7.56 0.37
N LYS A 14 -10.40 -8.74 0.04
CA LYS A 14 -11.02 -9.96 0.51
C LYS A 14 -10.90 -10.11 2.02
N GLN A 15 -9.77 -9.71 2.58
CA GLN A 15 -9.59 -9.78 4.00
C GLN A 15 -10.58 -8.88 4.74
N ASN A 16 -11.02 -7.83 4.10
CA ASN A 16 -11.98 -6.93 4.70
C ASN A 16 -13.41 -7.27 4.31
N GLY A 17 -13.61 -8.38 3.66
CA GLY A 17 -14.96 -8.83 3.33
C GLY A 17 -15.66 -8.00 2.29
N LEU A 18 -14.93 -7.34 1.42
CA LEU A 18 -15.53 -6.47 0.43
C LEU A 18 -15.54 -7.12 -0.94
N THR A 19 -16.60 -6.88 -1.69
CA THR A 19 -16.62 -7.27 -3.09
C THR A 19 -15.96 -6.15 -3.88
N GLN A 20 -15.66 -6.40 -5.13
CA GLN A 20 -15.10 -5.34 -5.98
C GLN A 20 -16.08 -4.18 -6.09
N GLU A 21 -17.36 -4.46 -6.14
CA GLU A 21 -18.36 -3.43 -6.24
C GLU A 21 -18.41 -2.58 -4.98
N ARG A 22 -18.30 -3.22 -3.83
CA ARG A 22 -18.33 -2.46 -2.60
C ARG A 22 -17.09 -1.63 -2.45
N LEU A 23 -15.96 -2.13 -2.87
CA LEU A 23 -14.73 -1.35 -2.82
C LEU A 23 -14.87 -0.14 -3.75
N ALA A 24 -15.43 -0.35 -4.93
CA ALA A 24 -15.63 0.74 -5.87
C ALA A 24 -16.53 1.82 -5.25
N GLU A 25 -17.58 1.41 -4.58
CA GLU A 25 -18.45 2.35 -3.94
C GLU A 25 -17.74 3.13 -2.85
N ALA A 26 -16.95 2.46 -2.06
CA ALA A 26 -16.26 3.10 -0.96
C ALA A 26 -15.28 4.16 -1.46
N LEU A 27 -14.72 3.95 -2.65
CA LEU A 27 -13.75 4.87 -3.17
C LEU A 27 -14.35 5.86 -4.17
N GLY A 28 -15.59 5.68 -4.52
CA GLY A 28 -16.23 6.57 -5.49
C GLY A 28 -15.74 6.35 -6.90
N VAL A 29 -15.38 5.13 -7.25
CA VAL A 29 -14.90 4.82 -8.59
C VAL A 29 -15.79 3.73 -9.18
N THR A 30 -15.53 3.34 -10.42
CA THR A 30 -16.35 2.33 -11.06
C THR A 30 -15.84 0.94 -10.72
N PHE A 31 -16.72 -0.03 -10.85
CA PHE A 31 -16.35 -1.41 -10.67
C PHE A 31 -15.26 -1.76 -11.67
N ALA A 32 -15.37 -1.27 -12.90
CA ALA A 32 -14.38 -1.55 -13.93
C ALA A 32 -12.98 -1.09 -13.50
N ALA A 33 -12.91 0.03 -12.81
CA ALA A 33 -11.62 0.54 -12.36
C ALA A 33 -10.99 -0.43 -11.36
N VAL A 34 -11.77 -0.87 -10.39
CA VAL A 34 -11.25 -1.80 -9.38
C VAL A 34 -10.83 -3.10 -10.06
N SER A 35 -11.62 -3.57 -11.00
CA SER A 35 -11.31 -4.79 -11.71
C SER A 35 -9.98 -4.67 -12.45
N LYS A 36 -9.75 -3.53 -13.09
CA LYS A 36 -8.51 -3.32 -13.81
C LYS A 36 -7.33 -3.27 -12.88
N TRP A 37 -7.51 -2.67 -11.71
CA TRP A 37 -6.43 -2.61 -10.75
C TRP A 37 -6.03 -4.01 -10.31
N GLU A 38 -7.03 -4.84 -10.04
CA GLU A 38 -6.74 -6.18 -9.53
C GLU A 38 -6.19 -7.11 -10.59
N ARG A 39 -6.44 -6.79 -11.87
CA ARG A 39 -5.86 -7.57 -12.93
C ARG A 39 -4.50 -7.04 -13.37
N GLY A 40 -4.08 -5.93 -12.78
CA GLY A 40 -2.79 -5.37 -13.13
C GLY A 40 -2.78 -4.63 -14.45
N VAL A 41 -3.97 -4.32 -14.99
CA VAL A 41 -4.06 -3.64 -16.26
C VAL A 41 -3.96 -2.13 -16.07
N ALA A 42 -4.33 -1.64 -14.94
CA ALA A 42 -4.24 -0.21 -14.63
C ALA A 42 -3.91 -0.06 -13.17
N THR A 43 -3.45 1.12 -12.79
CA THR A 43 -3.14 1.37 -11.38
C THR A 43 -3.94 2.58 -10.91
N PRO A 44 -4.32 2.63 -9.65
CA PRO A 44 -4.99 3.80 -9.13
C PRO A 44 -4.01 4.95 -9.05
N ASP A 45 -4.49 6.18 -9.15
CA ASP A 45 -3.59 7.32 -9.04
C ASP A 45 -3.21 7.47 -7.56
N LEU A 46 -2.31 8.38 -7.28
CA LEU A 46 -1.79 8.53 -5.94
C LEU A 46 -2.88 8.84 -4.92
N GLY A 47 -3.82 9.68 -5.28
CA GLY A 47 -4.91 10.00 -4.36
C GLY A 47 -5.73 8.77 -3.99
N LEU A 48 -6.03 7.95 -5.00
CA LEU A 48 -6.78 6.75 -4.74
C LEU A 48 -5.94 5.72 -3.98
N MET A 49 -4.65 5.70 -4.22
CA MET A 49 -3.79 4.80 -3.45
C MET A 49 -3.79 5.20 -1.99
N ALA A 50 -3.79 6.49 -1.72
CA ALA A 50 -3.84 6.96 -0.34
C ALA A 50 -5.17 6.57 0.32
N GLU A 51 -6.26 6.66 -0.45
CA GLU A 51 -7.55 6.28 0.09
C GLU A 51 -7.61 4.78 0.33
N LEU A 52 -7.05 3.99 -0.56
CA LEU A 52 -7.02 2.55 -0.36
C LEU A 52 -6.21 2.20 0.88
N ALA A 53 -5.06 2.83 1.05
CA ALA A 53 -4.22 2.57 2.21
C ALA A 53 -4.97 2.91 3.49
N SER A 54 -5.68 4.02 3.48
CA SER A 54 -6.42 4.44 4.63
C SER A 54 -7.58 3.48 4.89
N LEU A 55 -8.29 3.09 3.86
CA LEU A 55 -9.41 2.20 3.99
C LEU A 55 -8.99 0.87 4.57
N PHE A 56 -7.87 0.35 4.13
CA PHE A 56 -7.36 -0.92 4.59
C PHE A 56 -6.46 -0.81 5.82
N SER A 57 -6.23 0.39 6.29
CA SER A 57 -5.38 0.65 7.45
C SER A 57 -3.97 0.11 7.26
N VAL A 58 -3.41 0.33 6.11
CA VAL A 58 -2.02 -0.06 5.84
C VAL A 58 -1.28 1.15 5.31
N SER A 59 0.03 1.07 5.27
CA SER A 59 0.83 2.16 4.72
C SER A 59 0.79 2.08 3.21
N LEU A 60 1.16 3.16 2.56
CA LEU A 60 1.24 3.16 1.12
C LEU A 60 2.29 2.14 0.66
N ASP A 61 3.39 2.03 1.39
CA ASP A 61 4.42 1.07 1.03
C ASP A 61 3.88 -0.35 1.10
N ALA A 62 3.13 -0.66 2.13
CA ALA A 62 2.57 -1.99 2.28
C ALA A 62 1.56 -2.27 1.18
N LEU A 63 0.76 -1.26 0.84
CA LEU A 63 -0.22 -1.43 -0.20
C LEU A 63 0.45 -1.67 -1.53
N ALA A 64 1.45 -0.90 -1.85
CA ALA A 64 2.13 -1.01 -3.13
C ALA A 64 2.99 -2.26 -3.24
N GLY A 65 3.23 -2.91 -2.14
CA GLY A 65 4.02 -4.13 -2.20
C GLY A 65 5.48 -3.89 -2.34
N PHE A 66 5.96 -2.75 -1.84
CA PHE A 66 7.30 -2.47 -1.91
C PHE A 66 7.98 -3.29 -0.93
N GLU A 67 7.96 -4.61 -1.03
CA GLU A 67 8.53 -5.34 -0.11
C GLU A 67 9.87 -5.25 -0.26
N LEU A 68 10.37 -4.92 -1.19
CA LEU A 68 11.68 -4.71 -1.34
C LEU A 68 12.49 -5.79 -0.85
N GLN A 69 12.19 -6.83 -0.73
CA GLN A 69 12.95 -7.84 -0.30
C GLN A 69 13.33 -7.61 1.11
N GLN A 70 13.56 -8.56 1.84
CA GLN A 70 13.83 -8.46 3.20
C GLN A 70 15.08 -7.71 3.48
N SER A 71 16.12 -7.98 2.79
CA SER A 71 17.37 -7.32 3.09
C SER A 71 17.24 -5.84 2.90
N SER A 72 16.52 -5.43 1.91
CA SER A 72 16.34 -4.01 1.68
C SER A 72 15.51 -3.41 2.78
N ALA A 73 14.51 -4.10 3.21
CA ALA A 73 13.67 -3.61 4.26
C ALA A 73 14.46 -3.47 5.54
N GLU A 74 15.32 -4.41 5.79
CA GLU A 74 16.12 -4.34 6.97
C GLU A 74 17.08 -3.19 6.92
N ALA A 75 17.66 -2.94 5.77
CA ALA A 75 18.59 -1.86 5.63
C ALA A 75 17.89 -0.54 5.88
N LEU A 76 16.68 -0.41 5.36
CA LEU A 76 15.94 0.80 5.55
C LEU A 76 15.60 0.98 7.02
N ALA A 77 15.18 -0.07 7.65
CA ALA A 77 14.81 0.01 9.05
C ALA A 77 16.01 0.44 9.88
N ARG A 78 17.17 -0.09 9.57
CA ARG A 78 18.33 0.28 10.30
C ARG A 78 18.67 1.75 10.10
N ARG A 79 18.52 2.22 8.89
CA ARG A 79 18.78 3.60 8.63
C ARG A 79 17.87 4.50 9.41
N LEU A 80 16.61 4.14 9.47
CA LEU A 80 15.67 4.94 10.19
C LEU A 80 15.97 4.95 11.67
N LEU A 81 16.32 3.82 12.20
CA LEU A 81 16.64 3.78 13.60
C LEU A 81 17.86 4.62 13.90
N HIS A 82 18.80 4.59 13.00
CA HIS A 82 19.96 5.38 13.18
C HIS A 82 19.59 6.82 13.21
N LEU A 83 18.80 7.28 12.30
CA LEU A 83 18.41 8.65 12.26
C LEU A 83 17.67 9.05 13.51
N GLN A 84 16.82 8.24 13.98
CA GLN A 84 16.10 8.58 15.15
C GLN A 84 16.97 8.77 16.33
N ARG A 85 17.98 8.02 16.41
CA ARG A 85 18.81 8.19 17.52
C ARG A 85 19.57 9.42 17.47
N GLU A 86 19.87 9.81 16.36
CA GLU A 86 20.54 11.01 16.25
C GLU A 86 19.81 12.09 16.55
N LYS A 87 18.97 12.23 16.77
CA LYS A 87 18.22 13.24 17.05
C LYS A 87 18.05 13.48 18.23
N ARG A 88 18.55 12.97 18.46
CA ARG A 88 18.42 13.12 19.25
C ARG A 88 18.58 13.54 19.81
N PHE A 89 18.78 13.59 19.09
CA PHE A 89 18.89 14.01 19.42
C PHE A 89 19.13 14.38 19.97
N GLY A 90 19.09 14.59 19.99
CA GLY A 90 19.14 15.12 20.29
C GLY A 90 19.50 15.13 20.75
N GLU A 91 19.41 14.95 20.41
CA GLU A 91 19.60 15.07 20.68
C GLU A 91 19.66 15.25 21.05
N ALA A 92 19.48 15.29 21.01
CA ALA A 92 19.46 15.58 21.13
C ALA A 92 19.64 15.88 21.40
#